data_ee882297911a00cf68dcccbd3c13e4c8
#
_entry.id   ee882297911a00cf68dcccbd3c13e4c8
#
_cell.length_a   1.000
_cell.length_b   1.000
_cell.length_c   1.000
_cell.angle_alpha   90.00
_cell.angle_beta   90.00
_cell.angle_gamma   90.00
#
_symmetry.space_group_name_H-M   'P 1'
#
loop_
_entity.id
_entity.type
_entity.pdbx_description
1 polymer ?
#
loop_
_entity_poly.entity_id
_entity_poly.type
_entity_poly.pdbx_seq_one_letter_code
_entity_poly.pdbx_strand_id
1 'polypeptide(L)'
;MKKLFEVHKGQKGITGLETAIILIAFVVVAAVFAYTVLSAGLFATQKSQEAVYAGLKEAQGSLELRSGIVATANNTGASGNVQQISFIVSNALGGEPMDFTASTANTSSNNGIANSGSSNKVIISYVDQNQSVDDLYWTVTKLGSTDSDDLLEQDERFKITIGNSAVGAGGGNLVDALGTDLTVSTEFSIIVSTPIGAVLELERTTPVYIDTIMNLR
;
A
#
# COMPACT_ATOMS: atom_id res chain seq x y z
N MET A 1 -68.27 -1.28 65.21
CA MET A 1 -67.11 -1.88 64.53
C MET A 1 -67.39 -2.37 63.10
N LYS A 2 -68.29 -1.79 62.32
CA LYS A 2 -68.58 -2.20 60.91
C LYS A 2 -68.19 -1.20 59.84
N LYS A 3 -67.76 0.01 60.18
CA LYS A 3 -67.39 1.05 59.20
C LYS A 3 -65.88 1.14 58.80
N LEU A 4 -65.00 0.38 59.48
CA LEU A 4 -63.56 0.41 59.17
C LEU A 4 -63.15 -0.55 58.02
N PHE A 5 -64.02 -1.48 57.64
CA PHE A 5 -63.71 -2.48 56.60
C PHE A 5 -64.17 -2.11 55.18
N GLU A 6 -64.96 -1.06 55.01
CA GLU A 6 -65.45 -0.64 53.69
C GLU A 6 -64.53 0.29 52.94
N VAL A 7 -63.58 0.96 53.61
CA VAL A 7 -62.64 1.86 53.01
C VAL A 7 -61.56 1.13 52.18
N HIS A 8 -61.31 -0.16 52.45
CA HIS A 8 -60.30 -0.93 51.77
C HIS A 8 -60.72 -1.55 50.43
N LYS A 9 -62.00 -1.59 50.11
CA LYS A 9 -62.52 -2.19 48.87
C LYS A 9 -62.38 -1.30 47.62
N GLY A 10 -62.26 0.02 47.80
CA GLY A 10 -62.14 0.99 46.70
C GLY A 10 -60.69 1.17 46.19
N GLN A 11 -59.68 0.85 47.00
CA GLN A 11 -58.26 1.07 46.64
C GLN A 11 -57.62 -0.05 45.82
N LYS A 12 -58.17 -1.23 45.81
CA LYS A 12 -57.59 -2.41 45.08
C LYS A 12 -57.61 -2.26 43.57
N GLY A 13 -58.53 -1.48 43.00
CA GLY A 13 -58.62 -1.23 41.57
C GLY A 13 -57.62 -0.13 41.11
N ILE A 14 -57.43 0.87 41.97
CA ILE A 14 -56.54 2.00 41.68
C ILE A 14 -55.08 1.57 41.74
N THR A 15 -54.68 0.79 42.74
CA THR A 15 -53.32 0.21 42.88
C THR A 15 -52.99 -0.75 41.74
N GLY A 16 -53.93 -1.49 41.19
CA GLY A 16 -53.76 -2.33 40.03
C GLY A 16 -53.48 -1.56 38.74
N LEU A 17 -54.18 -0.42 38.56
CA LEU A 17 -53.97 0.46 37.40
C LEU A 17 -52.61 1.18 37.47
N GLU A 18 -52.22 1.67 38.64
CA GLU A 18 -50.94 2.31 38.87
C GLU A 18 -49.78 1.38 38.59
N THR A 19 -49.84 0.14 39.11
CA THR A 19 -48.80 -0.84 38.86
C THR A 19 -48.72 -1.25 37.39
N ALA A 20 -49.84 -1.36 36.68
CA ALA A 20 -49.89 -1.62 35.26
C ALA A 20 -49.20 -0.53 34.43
N ILE A 21 -49.46 0.78 34.75
CA ILE A 21 -48.84 1.92 34.08
C ILE A 21 -47.33 1.92 34.31
N ILE A 22 -46.88 1.69 35.56
CA ILE A 22 -45.46 1.64 35.89
C ILE A 22 -44.77 0.47 35.15
N LEU A 23 -45.43 -0.67 35.05
CA LEU A 23 -44.86 -1.83 34.35
C LEU A 23 -44.75 -1.60 32.87
N ILE A 24 -45.76 -0.98 32.23
CA ILE A 24 -45.71 -0.60 30.80
C ILE A 24 -44.61 0.43 30.57
N ALA A 25 -44.52 1.46 31.43
CA ALA A 25 -43.48 2.49 31.31
C ALA A 25 -42.06 1.87 31.43
N PHE A 26 -41.85 0.94 32.36
CA PHE A 26 -40.59 0.24 32.54
C PHE A 26 -40.25 -0.64 31.34
N VAL A 27 -41.20 -1.37 30.78
CA VAL A 27 -40.99 -2.20 29.58
C VAL A 27 -40.61 -1.36 28.36
N VAL A 28 -41.28 -0.22 28.18
CA VAL A 28 -40.96 0.69 27.05
C VAL A 28 -39.55 1.25 27.18
N VAL A 29 -39.18 1.75 28.38
CA VAL A 29 -37.83 2.26 28.63
C VAL A 29 -36.77 1.17 28.44
N ALA A 30 -37.03 -0.03 28.98
CA ALA A 30 -36.12 -1.17 28.82
C ALA A 30 -35.96 -1.58 27.36
N ALA A 31 -37.06 -1.58 26.57
CA ALA A 31 -37.02 -1.91 25.14
C ALA A 31 -36.21 -0.88 24.33
N VAL A 32 -36.40 0.42 24.59
CA VAL A 32 -35.64 1.50 23.92
C VAL A 32 -34.15 1.40 24.30
N PHE A 33 -33.85 1.16 25.58
CA PHE A 33 -32.47 1.00 26.04
C PHE A 33 -31.81 -0.24 25.41
N ALA A 34 -32.50 -1.37 25.39
CA ALA A 34 -32.01 -2.58 24.76
C ALA A 34 -31.73 -2.38 23.25
N TYR A 35 -32.64 -1.71 22.55
CA TYR A 35 -32.46 -1.37 21.13
C TYR A 35 -31.24 -0.48 20.90
N THR A 36 -31.05 0.56 21.71
CA THR A 36 -29.90 1.48 21.55
C THR A 36 -28.57 0.78 21.82
N VAL A 37 -28.49 -0.08 22.86
CA VAL A 37 -27.30 -0.86 23.17
C VAL A 37 -26.98 -1.87 22.07
N LEU A 38 -28.00 -2.59 21.57
CA LEU A 38 -27.84 -3.54 20.49
C LEU A 38 -27.38 -2.85 19.20
N SER A 39 -28.00 -1.73 18.84
CA SER A 39 -27.62 -0.93 17.66
C SER A 39 -26.18 -0.42 17.75
N ALA A 40 -25.79 0.11 18.91
CA ALA A 40 -24.41 0.57 19.15
C ALA A 40 -23.41 -0.61 19.08
N GLY A 41 -23.78 -1.77 19.63
CA GLY A 41 -22.97 -2.98 19.56
C GLY A 41 -22.76 -3.49 18.12
N LEU A 42 -23.84 -3.53 17.33
CA LEU A 42 -23.76 -3.91 15.91
C LEU A 42 -22.89 -2.92 15.10
N PHE A 43 -23.04 -1.63 15.35
CA PHE A 43 -22.21 -0.62 14.70
C PHE A 43 -20.73 -0.77 15.07
N ALA A 44 -20.42 -1.00 16.35
CA ALA A 44 -19.06 -1.22 16.82
C ALA A 44 -18.42 -2.49 16.19
N THR A 45 -19.18 -3.59 16.09
CA THR A 45 -18.69 -4.82 15.45
C THR A 45 -18.46 -4.64 13.95
N GLN A 46 -19.36 -3.95 13.24
CA GLN A 46 -19.18 -3.63 11.82
C GLN A 46 -17.92 -2.79 11.59
N LYS A 47 -17.70 -1.75 12.39
CA LYS A 47 -16.48 -0.92 12.31
C LYS A 47 -15.21 -1.69 12.64
N SER A 48 -15.28 -2.58 13.60
CA SER A 48 -14.14 -3.47 13.90
C SER A 48 -13.81 -4.41 12.73
N GLN A 49 -14.82 -5.01 12.11
CA GLN A 49 -14.63 -5.85 10.93
C GLN A 49 -14.06 -5.06 9.75
N GLU A 50 -14.59 -3.87 9.47
CA GLU A 50 -14.09 -2.98 8.41
C GLU A 50 -12.60 -2.64 8.62
N ALA A 51 -12.20 -2.31 9.85
CA ALA A 51 -10.81 -2.02 10.18
C ALA A 51 -9.89 -3.24 9.99
N VAL A 52 -10.35 -4.43 10.38
CA VAL A 52 -9.60 -5.69 10.17
C VAL A 52 -9.44 -6.00 8.68
N TYR A 53 -10.51 -5.87 7.89
CA TYR A 53 -10.43 -6.09 6.45
C TYR A 53 -9.54 -5.06 5.74
N ALA A 54 -9.58 -3.79 6.14
CA ALA A 54 -8.70 -2.76 5.60
C ALA A 54 -7.23 -3.06 5.90
N GLY A 55 -6.90 -3.43 7.13
CA GLY A 55 -5.54 -3.82 7.51
C GLY A 55 -5.05 -5.10 6.80
N LEU A 56 -5.94 -6.08 6.61
CA LEU A 56 -5.61 -7.28 5.86
C LEU A 56 -5.34 -6.96 4.38
N LYS A 57 -6.16 -6.11 3.78
CA LYS A 57 -5.99 -5.68 2.39
C LYS A 57 -4.68 -4.92 2.19
N GLU A 58 -4.30 -4.04 3.12
CA GLU A 58 -3.02 -3.35 3.10
C GLU A 58 -1.83 -4.32 3.21
N ALA A 59 -1.91 -5.29 4.11
CA ALA A 59 -0.88 -6.32 4.25
C ALA A 59 -0.76 -7.20 2.98
N GLN A 60 -1.87 -7.55 2.36
CA GLN A 60 -1.91 -8.34 1.12
C GLN A 60 -1.39 -7.57 -0.10
N GLY A 61 -1.48 -6.24 -0.10
CA GLY A 61 -0.94 -5.38 -1.16
C GLY A 61 0.55 -5.06 -1.01
N SER A 62 1.26 -5.68 -0.07
CA SER A 62 2.67 -5.40 0.17
C SER A 62 3.58 -6.20 -0.77
N LEU A 63 4.65 -5.54 -1.24
CA LEU A 63 5.68 -6.13 -2.08
C LEU A 63 6.79 -6.75 -1.25
N GLU A 64 7.39 -7.82 -1.77
CA GLU A 64 8.61 -8.44 -1.23
C GLU A 64 9.72 -8.41 -2.27
N LEU A 65 10.92 -8.02 -1.83
CA LEU A 65 12.13 -8.11 -2.65
C LEU A 65 12.63 -9.57 -2.71
N ARG A 66 12.71 -10.14 -3.93
CA ARG A 66 13.13 -11.53 -4.15
C ARG A 66 14.56 -11.69 -4.67
N SER A 67 15.26 -10.59 -4.94
CA SER A 67 16.65 -10.64 -5.42
C SER A 67 17.52 -9.60 -4.73
N GLY A 68 18.85 -9.68 -4.96
CA GLY A 68 19.73 -8.54 -4.77
C GLY A 68 19.38 -7.42 -5.77
N ILE A 69 19.80 -6.21 -5.44
CA ILE A 69 19.67 -5.05 -6.33
C ILE A 69 20.88 -5.05 -7.25
N VAL A 70 20.64 -5.12 -8.55
CA VAL A 70 21.67 -5.13 -9.57
C VAL A 70 21.76 -3.76 -10.20
N ALA A 71 22.94 -3.15 -10.14
CA ALA A 71 23.26 -1.91 -10.83
C ALA A 71 24.10 -2.19 -12.07
N THR A 72 23.83 -1.49 -13.16
CA THR A 72 24.59 -1.52 -14.41
C THR A 72 25.22 -0.18 -14.64
N ALA A 73 26.52 -0.16 -14.93
CA ALA A 73 27.29 1.06 -15.17
C ALA A 73 26.96 1.70 -16.51
N ASN A 74 26.96 3.04 -16.53
CA ASN A 74 27.16 3.83 -17.73
C ASN A 74 28.66 3.96 -18.03
N ASN A 75 29.42 4.37 -17.00
CA ASN A 75 30.88 4.40 -17.04
C ASN A 75 31.43 3.60 -15.84
N THR A 76 32.52 2.85 -16.09
CA THR A 76 33.19 2.06 -15.05
C THR A 76 34.37 2.83 -14.47
N GLY A 77 34.79 2.45 -13.26
CA GLY A 77 35.98 3.02 -12.62
C GLY A 77 35.70 3.73 -11.31
N ALA A 78 36.75 4.37 -10.78
CA ALA A 78 36.69 5.18 -9.55
C ALA A 78 35.92 6.52 -9.74
N SER A 79 35.64 6.90 -10.98
CA SER A 79 34.76 8.03 -11.34
C SER A 79 33.58 7.56 -12.20
N GLY A 80 33.23 6.29 -12.08
CA GLY A 80 32.11 5.69 -12.81
C GLY A 80 30.77 6.15 -12.27
N ASN A 81 29.72 5.94 -13.08
CA ASN A 81 28.35 6.23 -12.74
C ASN A 81 27.41 5.09 -13.16
N VAL A 82 26.26 5.01 -12.50
CA VAL A 82 25.24 3.97 -12.71
C VAL A 82 24.19 4.48 -13.69
N GLN A 83 23.83 3.66 -14.71
CA GLN A 83 22.76 3.99 -15.65
C GLN A 83 21.46 3.26 -15.38
N GLN A 84 21.52 2.05 -14.82
CA GLN A 84 20.34 1.25 -14.56
C GLN A 84 20.40 0.58 -13.20
N ILE A 85 19.26 0.46 -12.56
CA ILE A 85 19.07 -0.35 -11.37
C ILE A 85 17.96 -1.35 -11.66
N SER A 86 18.17 -2.62 -11.33
CA SER A 86 17.14 -3.64 -11.47
C SER A 86 17.04 -4.53 -10.24
N PHE A 87 15.82 -4.93 -9.92
CA PHE A 87 15.49 -5.80 -8.79
C PHE A 87 14.25 -6.64 -9.12
N ILE A 88 14.03 -7.71 -8.38
CA ILE A 88 12.90 -8.60 -8.59
C ILE A 88 11.96 -8.50 -7.40
N VAL A 89 10.69 -8.30 -7.71
CA VAL A 89 9.61 -8.22 -6.72
C VAL A 89 8.63 -9.36 -6.90
N SER A 90 7.97 -9.73 -5.83
CA SER A 90 6.79 -10.59 -5.81
C SER A 90 5.77 -10.07 -4.81
N ASN A 91 4.54 -10.54 -4.90
CA ASN A 91 3.53 -10.29 -3.89
C ASN A 91 3.90 -11.03 -2.59
N ALA A 92 3.91 -10.33 -1.44
CA ALA A 92 4.39 -10.86 -0.17
C ALA A 92 3.48 -11.97 0.41
N LEU A 93 2.17 -11.83 0.33
CA LEU A 93 1.19 -12.69 0.99
C LEU A 93 0.21 -13.37 0.03
N GLY A 94 0.46 -13.35 -1.28
CA GLY A 94 -0.46 -13.91 -2.26
C GLY A 94 -1.85 -13.25 -2.22
N GLY A 95 -1.86 -11.93 -2.09
CA GLY A 95 -3.07 -11.11 -2.03
C GLY A 95 -3.69 -10.80 -3.39
N GLU A 96 -4.40 -9.68 -3.47
CA GLU A 96 -4.97 -9.19 -4.74
C GLU A 96 -3.85 -8.92 -5.75
N PRO A 97 -4.09 -9.22 -7.06
CA PRO A 97 -3.17 -8.88 -8.12
C PRO A 97 -2.83 -7.39 -8.14
N MET A 98 -1.56 -7.06 -8.34
CA MET A 98 -1.08 -5.68 -8.42
C MET A 98 -0.73 -5.28 -9.84
N ASP A 99 -1.27 -4.15 -10.30
CA ASP A 99 -1.05 -3.63 -11.64
C ASP A 99 0.36 -3.01 -11.78
N PHE A 100 1.23 -3.71 -12.49
CA PHE A 100 2.58 -3.30 -12.88
C PHE A 100 2.66 -2.88 -14.35
N THR A 101 1.60 -2.32 -14.90
CA THR A 101 1.68 -1.65 -16.21
C THR A 101 2.86 -0.68 -16.20
N ALA A 102 3.84 -0.94 -17.06
CA ALA A 102 5.08 -0.16 -17.13
C ALA A 102 4.79 1.31 -17.44
N SER A 103 5.62 2.20 -16.90
CA SER A 103 5.53 3.62 -17.23
C SER A 103 5.99 3.86 -18.67
N THR A 104 5.56 4.98 -19.27
CA THR A 104 6.04 5.44 -20.56
C THR A 104 7.02 6.58 -20.36
N ALA A 105 8.15 6.57 -21.11
CA ALA A 105 9.16 7.62 -21.00
C ALA A 105 8.63 8.98 -21.45
N ASN A 106 9.05 10.03 -20.76
CA ASN A 106 8.81 11.40 -21.20
C ASN A 106 9.80 11.78 -22.30
N THR A 107 9.37 11.73 -23.54
CA THR A 107 10.21 12.05 -24.72
C THR A 107 10.39 13.54 -24.98
N SER A 108 9.67 14.41 -24.26
CA SER A 108 9.65 15.84 -24.54
C SER A 108 10.68 16.64 -23.73
N SER A 109 11.02 16.20 -22.52
CA SER A 109 11.91 16.96 -21.63
C SER A 109 12.99 16.10 -20.95
N ASN A 110 12.60 14.99 -20.33
CA ASN A 110 13.50 14.12 -19.59
C ASN A 110 13.06 12.65 -19.77
N ASN A 111 13.82 11.91 -20.54
CA ASN A 111 13.49 10.51 -20.88
C ASN A 111 13.62 9.56 -19.68
N GLY A 112 14.29 9.95 -18.61
CA GLY A 112 14.48 9.15 -17.40
C GLY A 112 13.31 9.22 -16.42
N ILE A 113 12.32 10.09 -16.67
CA ILE A 113 11.08 10.18 -15.89
C ILE A 113 9.87 9.69 -16.68
N ALA A 114 8.82 9.30 -15.99
CA ALA A 114 7.58 8.89 -16.62
C ALA A 114 6.85 10.10 -17.25
N ASN A 115 6.10 9.83 -18.31
CA ASN A 115 5.23 10.83 -18.91
C ASN A 115 4.01 11.07 -18.02
N SER A 116 3.59 12.31 -17.85
CA SER A 116 2.38 12.69 -17.10
C SER A 116 1.08 12.04 -17.61
N GLY A 117 1.07 11.54 -18.85
CA GLY A 117 -0.01 10.76 -19.44
C GLY A 117 0.15 9.23 -19.32
N SER A 118 1.15 8.75 -18.58
CA SER A 118 1.39 7.34 -18.36
C SER A 118 0.27 6.69 -17.55
N SER A 119 -0.05 5.43 -17.85
CA SER A 119 -1.12 4.67 -17.17
C SER A 119 -0.62 3.82 -16.01
N ASN A 120 0.68 3.90 -15.68
CA ASN A 120 1.26 3.17 -14.57
C ASN A 120 0.56 3.50 -13.24
N LYS A 121 0.39 2.48 -12.40
CA LYS A 121 -0.18 2.60 -11.05
C LYS A 121 0.90 2.60 -9.99
N VAL A 122 2.02 1.95 -10.27
CA VAL A 122 3.19 1.92 -9.40
C VAL A 122 4.07 3.10 -9.73
N ILE A 123 4.47 3.85 -8.71
CA ILE A 123 5.39 4.98 -8.81
C ILE A 123 6.71 4.58 -8.19
N ILE A 124 7.81 4.84 -8.89
CA ILE A 124 9.16 4.59 -8.40
C ILE A 124 9.88 5.92 -8.29
N SER A 125 10.39 6.22 -7.09
CA SER A 125 11.13 7.44 -6.79
C SER A 125 12.57 7.10 -6.37
N TYR A 126 13.48 8.01 -6.65
CA TYR A 126 14.87 7.96 -6.25
C TYR A 126 15.19 9.10 -5.29
N VAL A 127 15.92 8.79 -4.22
CA VAL A 127 16.37 9.78 -3.24
C VAL A 127 17.83 9.53 -2.90
N ASP A 128 18.63 10.57 -2.90
CA ASP A 128 19.98 10.57 -2.34
C ASP A 128 20.22 11.85 -1.51
N GLN A 129 21.46 12.06 -1.05
CA GLN A 129 21.80 13.23 -0.23
C GLN A 129 21.66 14.57 -0.97
N ASN A 130 21.63 14.56 -2.29
CA ASN A 130 21.69 15.77 -3.12
C ASN A 130 20.38 16.07 -3.84
N GLN A 131 19.54 15.05 -4.07
CA GLN A 131 18.35 15.15 -4.91
C GLN A 131 17.27 14.13 -4.55
N SER A 132 16.04 14.47 -4.92
CA SER A 132 14.90 13.57 -4.94
C SER A 132 14.25 13.66 -6.31
N VAL A 133 14.06 12.53 -6.98
CA VAL A 133 13.41 12.45 -8.28
C VAL A 133 12.26 11.49 -8.19
N ASP A 134 11.07 12.01 -8.40
CA ASP A 134 9.84 11.24 -8.36
C ASP A 134 9.45 10.74 -9.75
N ASP A 135 8.67 9.66 -9.77
CA ASP A 135 8.06 9.10 -10.97
C ASP A 135 9.08 8.79 -12.08
N LEU A 136 10.11 8.01 -11.71
CA LEU A 136 11.12 7.54 -12.66
C LEU A 136 10.46 6.70 -13.78
N TYR A 137 11.07 6.75 -14.96
CA TYR A 137 10.76 5.81 -16.03
C TYR A 137 11.30 4.42 -15.68
N TRP A 138 10.45 3.41 -15.78
CA TRP A 138 10.81 2.03 -15.50
C TRP A 138 10.11 1.07 -16.45
N THR A 139 10.70 -0.09 -16.60
CA THR A 139 10.19 -1.19 -17.41
C THR A 139 10.09 -2.47 -16.60
N VAL A 140 9.22 -3.37 -17.01
CA VAL A 140 8.99 -4.66 -16.37
C VAL A 140 9.40 -5.80 -17.30
N THR A 141 10.00 -6.85 -16.73
CA THR A 141 10.25 -8.12 -17.39
C THR A 141 9.68 -9.23 -16.52
N LYS A 142 8.75 -9.98 -17.06
CA LYS A 142 8.09 -11.10 -16.38
C LYS A 142 9.02 -12.29 -16.31
N LEU A 143 9.11 -12.96 -15.16
CA LEU A 143 10.04 -14.06 -14.91
C LEU A 143 9.30 -15.33 -14.49
N GLY A 144 9.66 -16.45 -15.12
CA GLY A 144 9.11 -17.76 -14.79
C GLY A 144 7.78 -18.04 -15.49
N SER A 145 6.88 -18.71 -14.79
CA SER A 145 5.56 -19.05 -15.29
C SER A 145 4.62 -17.89 -14.99
N THR A 146 4.56 -16.94 -15.90
CA THR A 146 3.66 -15.78 -15.86
C THR A 146 2.68 -15.88 -17.03
N ASP A 147 1.53 -15.23 -16.89
CA ASP A 147 0.62 -15.06 -18.04
C ASP A 147 0.98 -13.82 -18.88
N SER A 148 0.08 -13.35 -19.72
CA SER A 148 0.36 -12.26 -20.66
C SER A 148 -0.03 -10.87 -20.14
N ASP A 149 -0.71 -10.78 -18.99
CA ASP A 149 -1.15 -9.50 -18.45
C ASP A 149 -0.05 -8.83 -17.58
N ASP A 150 -0.28 -7.59 -17.16
CA ASP A 150 0.68 -6.80 -16.36
C ASP A 150 0.30 -6.79 -14.86
N LEU A 151 -0.49 -7.76 -14.42
CA LEU A 151 -0.84 -7.94 -13.02
C LEU A 151 0.19 -8.86 -12.36
N LEU A 152 0.77 -8.42 -11.24
CA LEU A 152 1.63 -9.26 -10.42
C LEU A 152 0.76 -10.10 -9.48
N GLU A 153 0.62 -11.36 -9.81
CA GLU A 153 -0.17 -12.32 -9.08
C GLU A 153 0.62 -13.15 -8.06
N GLN A 154 -0.06 -14.05 -7.39
CA GLN A 154 0.57 -15.00 -6.48
C GLN A 154 1.54 -15.90 -7.25
N ASP A 155 2.73 -16.15 -6.68
CA ASP A 155 3.80 -16.97 -7.25
C ASP A 155 4.51 -16.39 -8.50
N GLU A 156 4.08 -15.25 -9.00
CA GLU A 156 4.75 -14.54 -10.06
C GLU A 156 5.90 -13.67 -9.56
N ARG A 157 6.83 -13.37 -10.46
CA ARG A 157 7.99 -12.53 -10.20
C ARG A 157 8.20 -11.57 -11.35
N PHE A 158 8.26 -10.31 -11.02
CA PHE A 158 8.55 -9.27 -12.00
C PHE A 158 9.92 -8.66 -11.73
N LYS A 159 10.77 -8.64 -12.76
CA LYS A 159 12.01 -7.87 -12.73
C LYS A 159 11.68 -6.45 -13.13
N ILE A 160 11.83 -5.54 -12.22
CA ILE A 160 11.73 -4.10 -12.47
C ILE A 160 13.11 -3.59 -12.87
N THR A 161 13.15 -2.80 -13.93
CA THR A 161 14.36 -2.10 -14.36
C THR A 161 14.05 -0.62 -14.42
N ILE A 162 14.76 0.18 -13.63
CA ILE A 162 14.67 1.63 -13.69
C ILE A 162 15.35 2.08 -14.98
N GLY A 163 14.58 2.70 -15.84
CA GLY A 163 14.96 3.06 -17.19
C GLY A 163 14.56 2.01 -18.24
N ASN A 164 15.22 2.04 -19.37
CA ASN A 164 14.97 1.14 -20.49
C ASN A 164 15.37 -0.31 -20.12
N SER A 165 14.65 -1.32 -20.62
CA SER A 165 14.97 -2.73 -20.40
C SER A 165 16.28 -3.17 -21.08
N ALA A 166 16.69 -2.48 -22.14
CA ALA A 166 17.94 -2.75 -22.85
C ALA A 166 19.04 -1.76 -22.40
N VAL A 167 20.21 -2.31 -22.04
CA VAL A 167 21.39 -1.50 -21.71
C VAL A 167 21.84 -0.71 -22.93
N GLY A 168 22.03 0.60 -22.76
CA GLY A 168 22.50 1.49 -23.83
C GLY A 168 21.48 1.83 -24.91
N ALA A 169 20.22 1.41 -24.79
CA ALA A 169 19.15 1.88 -25.65
C ALA A 169 18.89 3.38 -25.36
N GLY A 170 19.02 4.21 -26.39
CA GLY A 170 19.14 5.66 -26.34
C GLY A 170 18.08 6.37 -25.51
N GLY A 171 18.47 6.84 -24.34
CA GLY A 171 17.66 7.62 -23.41
C GLY A 171 16.79 6.80 -22.48
N GLY A 172 16.25 7.47 -21.46
CA GLY A 172 15.33 6.87 -20.50
C GLY A 172 16.00 6.08 -19.38
N ASN A 173 17.28 6.31 -19.14
CA ASN A 173 18.03 5.66 -18.05
C ASN A 173 18.15 6.60 -16.83
N LEU A 174 18.73 6.08 -15.75
CA LEU A 174 18.91 6.83 -14.51
C LEU A 174 19.76 8.10 -14.70
N VAL A 175 20.77 8.05 -15.57
CA VAL A 175 21.60 9.22 -15.94
C VAL A 175 20.76 10.34 -16.57
N ASP A 176 19.73 9.98 -17.34
CA ASP A 176 18.82 10.98 -17.91
C ASP A 176 17.85 11.55 -16.87
N ALA A 177 17.49 10.75 -15.85
CA ALA A 177 16.55 11.14 -14.79
C ALA A 177 17.19 12.09 -13.77
N LEU A 178 18.45 11.83 -13.40
CA LEU A 178 19.12 12.49 -12.28
C LEU A 178 19.79 13.79 -12.71
N GLY A 179 19.66 14.82 -11.90
CA GLY A 179 20.41 16.08 -12.06
C GLY A 179 21.90 15.93 -11.70
N THR A 180 22.22 14.98 -10.83
CA THR A 180 23.57 14.56 -10.48
C THR A 180 23.64 13.05 -10.58
N ASP A 181 24.59 12.53 -11.35
CA ASP A 181 24.74 11.10 -11.57
C ASP A 181 24.97 10.32 -10.27
N LEU A 182 24.44 9.11 -10.21
CA LEU A 182 24.73 8.17 -9.13
C LEU A 182 26.17 7.61 -9.33
N THR A 183 27.10 8.10 -8.52
CA THR A 183 28.52 7.79 -8.60
C THR A 183 28.98 6.82 -7.50
N VAL A 184 30.30 6.68 -7.34
CA VAL A 184 30.91 5.81 -6.33
C VAL A 184 30.62 6.26 -4.90
N SER A 185 30.55 5.32 -3.94
CA SER A 185 30.37 5.57 -2.50
C SER A 185 29.19 6.48 -2.16
N THR A 186 28.15 6.43 -2.97
CA THR A 186 26.92 7.22 -2.77
C THR A 186 25.83 6.33 -2.19
N GLU A 187 25.23 6.77 -1.09
CA GLU A 187 24.05 6.16 -0.49
C GLU A 187 22.81 6.70 -1.16
N PHE A 188 21.89 5.80 -1.52
CA PHE A 188 20.65 6.14 -2.18
C PHE A 188 19.52 5.20 -1.77
N SER A 189 18.30 5.67 -1.90
CA SER A 189 17.07 4.90 -1.69
C SER A 189 16.22 4.90 -2.95
N ILE A 190 15.71 3.72 -3.30
CA ILE A 190 14.64 3.54 -4.28
C ILE A 190 13.36 3.26 -3.52
N ILE A 191 12.35 4.07 -3.76
CA ILE A 191 11.04 4.00 -3.10
C ILE A 191 10.03 3.51 -4.13
N VAL A 192 9.44 2.33 -3.90
CA VAL A 192 8.39 1.77 -4.76
C VAL A 192 7.06 1.92 -4.05
N SER A 193 6.21 2.78 -4.57
CA SER A 193 4.87 3.08 -4.04
C SER A 193 3.80 2.40 -4.88
N THR A 194 3.03 1.53 -4.26
CA THR A 194 1.87 0.87 -4.86
C THR A 194 0.58 1.57 -4.44
N PRO A 195 -0.53 1.43 -5.19
CA PRO A 195 -1.83 2.02 -4.83
C PRO A 195 -2.42 1.48 -3.52
N ILE A 196 -2.05 0.26 -3.17
CA ILE A 196 -2.52 -0.46 -1.97
C ILE A 196 -1.30 -1.19 -1.39
N GLY A 197 -1.11 -1.10 -0.07
CA GLY A 197 -0.04 -1.78 0.64
C GLY A 197 1.07 -0.87 1.14
N ALA A 198 2.07 -1.47 1.76
CA ALA A 198 3.21 -0.75 2.29
C ALA A 198 4.18 -0.34 1.17
N VAL A 199 4.79 0.82 1.34
CA VAL A 199 5.86 1.29 0.47
C VAL A 199 7.08 0.39 0.64
N LEU A 200 7.67 -0.08 -0.47
CA LEU A 200 8.92 -0.81 -0.46
C LEU A 200 10.08 0.17 -0.63
N GLU A 201 10.89 0.33 0.40
CA GLU A 201 12.09 1.15 0.38
C GLU A 201 13.35 0.28 0.27
N LEU A 202 14.21 0.60 -0.67
CA LEU A 202 15.42 -0.12 -1.01
C LEU A 202 16.62 0.81 -0.86
N GLU A 203 17.21 0.86 0.34
CA GLU A 203 18.40 1.66 0.65
C GLU A 203 19.68 0.87 0.33
N ARG A 204 20.59 1.45 -0.45
CA ARG A 204 21.87 0.84 -0.85
C ARG A 204 22.95 1.89 -1.01
N THR A 205 24.17 1.43 -0.95
CA THR A 205 25.37 2.25 -1.21
C THR A 205 26.13 1.68 -2.41
N THR A 206 26.53 2.55 -3.32
CA THR A 206 27.42 2.16 -4.43
C THR A 206 28.82 1.87 -3.94
N PRO A 207 29.54 0.92 -4.54
CA PRO A 207 30.92 0.63 -4.15
C PRO A 207 31.88 1.79 -4.51
N VAL A 208 33.10 1.71 -3.98
CA VAL A 208 34.17 2.68 -4.27
C VAL A 208 34.72 2.60 -5.70
N TYR A 209 34.34 1.58 -6.44
CA TYR A 209 34.68 1.34 -7.83
C TYR A 209 33.46 0.78 -8.55
N ILE A 210 33.08 1.38 -9.65
CA ILE A 210 31.93 0.95 -10.45
C ILE A 210 32.39 -0.06 -11.49
N ASP A 211 31.92 -1.28 -11.39
CA ASP A 211 32.06 -2.34 -12.39
C ASP A 211 30.88 -2.35 -13.36
N THR A 212 31.03 -3.00 -14.51
CA THR A 212 29.99 -3.07 -15.54
C THR A 212 28.64 -3.55 -15.00
N ILE A 213 28.65 -4.54 -14.12
CA ILE A 213 27.44 -5.05 -13.43
C ILE A 213 27.81 -5.31 -11.97
N MET A 214 27.02 -4.79 -11.07
CA MET A 214 27.25 -4.88 -9.63
C MET A 214 26.00 -5.39 -8.92
N ASN A 215 26.21 -6.25 -7.92
CA ASN A 215 25.16 -6.58 -6.97
C ASN A 215 25.36 -5.72 -5.72
N LEU A 216 24.44 -4.78 -5.49
CA LEU A 216 24.45 -3.89 -4.34
C LEU A 216 23.85 -4.63 -3.12
N ARG A 217 24.65 -4.72 -2.08
CA ARG A 217 24.28 -5.41 -0.83
C ARG A 217 24.02 -4.45 0.30
#